data_55691326b124126423feed7431448f53
#
_entry.id   55691326b124126423feed7431448f53
#
_cell.length_a   1.000
_cell.length_b   1.000
_cell.length_c   1.000
_cell.angle_alpha   90.00
_cell.angle_beta   90.00
_cell.angle_gamma   90.00
#
_symmetry.space_group_name_H-M   'P 1'
#
loop_
_entity.id
_entity.type
_entity.pdbx_description
1 polymer ?
#
loop_
_entity_poly.entity_id
_entity_poly.type
_entity_poly.pdbx_seq_one_letter_code
_entity_poly.pdbx_strand_id
1 'polypeptide(L)'
;ADAVKKYGENSTIPVVLHLDHGRDFDSCKAAIDGGYTSVMIDGSSLSFDENVELTREVVKYAHREGVSVEGELGVLAGVEDHVFSDNSTYTNPMKSIEFFKKTGVDALAISYGTMHGASKGKNVKLRRQIPIAIRECMNHEGIEGGLVSHGSSTVPDYIVEEINAMGGHLKNAYGISIVELKEAISCG
;
A
#
# COMPACT_ATOMS: atom_id res chain seq x y z
N ALA A 1 -18.63 6.09 4.96
CA ALA A 1 -17.98 7.34 5.35
C ALA A 1 -18.60 7.96 6.61
N ASP A 2 -19.91 8.19 6.66
CA ASP A 2 -20.57 8.95 7.76
C ASP A 2 -20.33 8.38 9.16
N ALA A 3 -20.33 7.05 9.32
CA ALA A 3 -20.06 6.42 10.61
C ALA A 3 -18.64 6.72 11.10
N VAL A 4 -17.63 6.66 10.20
CA VAL A 4 -16.24 6.94 10.54
C VAL A 4 -16.04 8.43 10.83
N LYS A 5 -16.66 9.31 10.03
CA LYS A 5 -16.65 10.77 10.30
C LYS A 5 -17.20 11.09 11.68
N LYS A 6 -18.36 10.54 12.01
CA LYS A 6 -19.01 10.74 13.32
C LYS A 6 -18.15 10.24 14.49
N TYR A 7 -17.44 9.12 14.32
CA TYR A 7 -16.48 8.65 15.33
C TYR A 7 -15.25 9.55 15.40
N GLY A 8 -14.74 9.99 14.23
CA GLY A 8 -13.56 10.85 14.13
C GLY A 8 -13.74 12.22 14.77
N GLU A 9 -14.96 12.82 14.73
CA GLU A 9 -15.26 14.13 15.33
C GLU A 9 -14.93 14.24 16.82
N ASN A 10 -15.00 13.12 17.55
CA ASN A 10 -14.71 13.06 18.98
C ASN A 10 -13.37 12.40 19.30
N SER A 11 -12.56 12.10 18.30
CA SER A 11 -11.27 11.45 18.47
C SER A 11 -10.19 12.47 18.86
N THR A 12 -9.34 12.11 19.81
CA THR A 12 -8.15 12.89 20.17
C THR A 12 -6.93 12.56 19.27
N ILE A 13 -7.07 11.57 18.40
CA ILE A 13 -6.04 11.19 17.43
C ILE A 13 -6.57 11.44 16.00
N PRO A 14 -5.70 11.74 15.02
CA PRO A 14 -6.09 11.84 13.63
C PRO A 14 -6.73 10.54 13.12
N VAL A 15 -7.86 10.66 12.40
CA VAL A 15 -8.55 9.53 11.78
C VAL A 15 -8.60 9.77 10.29
N VAL A 16 -8.10 8.81 9.51
CA VAL A 16 -8.12 8.83 8.04
C VAL A 16 -9.08 7.75 7.56
N LEU A 17 -9.94 8.10 6.63
CA LEU A 17 -10.76 7.15 5.89
C LEU A 17 -10.13 6.98 4.51
N HIS A 18 -9.56 5.79 4.27
CA HIS A 18 -8.79 5.47 3.08
C HIS A 18 -9.53 4.45 2.19
N LEU A 19 -9.54 4.69 0.88
CA LEU A 19 -9.91 3.69 -0.11
C LEU A 19 -8.64 2.88 -0.45
N ASP A 20 -8.66 1.60 -0.14
CA ASP A 20 -7.60 0.66 -0.47
C ASP A 20 -7.86 0.02 -1.84
N HIS A 21 -6.84 -0.11 -2.68
CA HIS A 21 -6.88 -0.69 -4.03
C HIS A 21 -8.05 -0.24 -4.93
N GLY A 22 -8.20 1.06 -5.12
CA GLY A 22 -9.11 1.61 -6.14
C GLY A 22 -8.71 1.14 -7.54
N ARG A 23 -9.68 0.58 -8.29
CA ARG A 23 -9.42 -0.08 -9.58
C ARG A 23 -9.36 0.86 -10.79
N ASP A 24 -10.02 1.99 -10.67
CA ASP A 24 -10.21 2.96 -11.75
C ASP A 24 -10.49 4.36 -11.17
N PHE A 25 -10.50 5.35 -12.07
CA PHE A 25 -10.82 6.72 -11.71
C PHE A 25 -12.21 6.84 -11.05
N ASP A 26 -13.20 6.14 -11.56
CA ASP A 26 -14.59 6.27 -11.08
C ASP A 26 -14.74 5.75 -9.64
N SER A 27 -14.06 4.68 -9.28
CA SER A 27 -14.04 4.15 -7.90
C SER A 27 -13.36 5.14 -6.93
N CYS A 28 -12.24 5.71 -7.30
CA CYS A 28 -11.56 6.74 -6.50
C CYS A 28 -12.43 8.01 -6.39
N LYS A 29 -13.02 8.47 -7.49
CA LYS A 29 -13.93 9.61 -7.51
C LYS A 29 -15.14 9.38 -6.58
N ALA A 30 -15.77 8.20 -6.66
CA ALA A 30 -16.93 7.87 -5.82
C ALA A 30 -16.56 7.86 -4.33
N ALA A 31 -15.37 7.37 -3.97
CA ALA A 31 -14.87 7.41 -2.59
C ALA A 31 -14.65 8.86 -2.13
N ILE A 32 -13.99 9.69 -2.92
CA ILE A 32 -13.75 11.11 -2.63
C ILE A 32 -15.08 11.86 -2.45
N ASP A 33 -16.01 11.71 -3.37
CA ASP A 33 -17.35 12.31 -3.30
C ASP A 33 -18.15 11.80 -2.09
N GLY A 34 -17.90 10.53 -1.68
CA GLY A 34 -18.44 9.93 -0.47
C GLY A 34 -17.78 10.41 0.82
N GLY A 35 -16.73 11.25 0.72
CA GLY A 35 -16.04 11.89 1.84
C GLY A 35 -14.90 11.09 2.44
N TYR A 36 -14.24 10.26 1.65
CA TYR A 36 -12.94 9.69 1.99
C TYR A 36 -11.89 10.79 2.01
N THR A 37 -10.94 10.66 2.91
CA THR A 37 -9.86 11.65 3.11
C THR A 37 -8.54 11.22 2.47
N SER A 38 -8.49 9.99 1.99
CA SER A 38 -7.36 9.42 1.26
C SER A 38 -7.87 8.33 0.32
N VAL A 39 -7.24 8.18 -0.84
CA VAL A 39 -7.55 7.10 -1.79
C VAL A 39 -6.27 6.50 -2.36
N MET A 40 -6.28 5.20 -2.63
CA MET A 40 -5.27 4.53 -3.42
C MET A 40 -5.85 4.20 -4.80
N ILE A 41 -5.06 4.47 -5.83
CA ILE A 41 -5.29 4.00 -7.19
C ILE A 41 -4.25 2.93 -7.54
N ASP A 42 -4.70 1.73 -7.82
CA ASP A 42 -3.83 0.61 -8.17
C ASP A 42 -3.80 0.39 -9.70
N GLY A 43 -2.82 1.03 -10.33
CA GLY A 43 -2.47 0.83 -11.74
C GLY A 43 -1.30 -0.13 -11.96
N SER A 44 -0.88 -0.90 -10.95
CA SER A 44 0.33 -1.73 -10.99
C SER A 44 0.32 -2.81 -12.06
N SER A 45 -0.85 -3.26 -12.49
CA SER A 45 -1.05 -4.23 -13.58
C SER A 45 -0.95 -3.62 -14.99
N LEU A 46 -0.97 -2.31 -15.10
CA LEU A 46 -0.88 -1.57 -16.36
C LEU A 46 0.59 -1.36 -16.77
N SER A 47 0.81 -0.90 -18.00
CA SER A 47 2.12 -0.38 -18.36
C SER A 47 2.48 0.85 -17.51
N PHE A 48 3.77 1.16 -17.40
CA PHE A 48 4.22 2.31 -16.61
C PHE A 48 3.54 3.62 -17.03
N ASP A 49 3.45 3.86 -18.32
CA ASP A 49 2.87 5.11 -18.83
C ASP A 49 1.35 5.17 -18.63
N GLU A 50 0.62 4.07 -18.78
CA GLU A 50 -0.80 3.98 -18.46
C GLU A 50 -1.06 4.18 -16.97
N ASN A 51 -0.25 3.57 -16.10
CA ASN A 51 -0.33 3.76 -14.64
C ASN A 51 -0.08 5.23 -14.27
N VAL A 52 0.92 5.87 -14.87
CA VAL A 52 1.19 7.31 -14.69
C VAL A 52 -0.01 8.17 -15.09
N GLU A 53 -0.61 7.92 -16.25
CA GLU A 53 -1.77 8.69 -16.72
C GLU A 53 -2.97 8.53 -15.79
N LEU A 54 -3.30 7.28 -15.42
CA LEU A 54 -4.39 6.98 -14.51
C LEU A 54 -4.19 7.62 -13.14
N THR A 55 -3.00 7.44 -12.54
CA THR A 55 -2.69 8.00 -11.23
C THR A 55 -2.72 9.52 -11.26
N ARG A 56 -2.19 10.15 -12.31
CA ARG A 56 -2.20 11.60 -12.48
C ARG A 56 -3.62 12.17 -12.60
N GLU A 57 -4.53 11.45 -13.25
CA GLU A 57 -5.94 11.83 -13.33
C GLU A 57 -6.60 11.83 -11.95
N VAL A 58 -6.38 10.77 -11.17
CA VAL A 58 -6.88 10.67 -9.79
C VAL A 58 -6.30 11.78 -8.91
N VAL A 59 -4.98 11.99 -8.94
CA VAL A 59 -4.30 13.06 -8.19
C VAL A 59 -4.90 14.43 -8.51
N LYS A 60 -5.12 14.71 -9.76
CA LYS A 60 -5.73 15.97 -10.21
C LYS A 60 -7.12 16.23 -9.63
N TYR A 61 -7.91 15.16 -9.49
CA TYR A 61 -9.23 15.24 -8.90
C TYR A 61 -9.15 15.36 -7.38
N ALA A 62 -8.43 14.43 -6.74
CA ALA A 62 -8.31 14.33 -5.30
C ALA A 62 -7.72 15.58 -4.63
N HIS A 63 -6.65 16.15 -5.19
CA HIS A 63 -6.00 17.33 -4.63
C HIS A 63 -6.89 18.60 -4.65
N ARG A 64 -7.85 18.71 -5.58
CA ARG A 64 -8.84 19.80 -5.55
C ARG A 64 -9.78 19.71 -4.37
N GLU A 65 -10.03 18.48 -3.91
CA GLU A 65 -10.90 18.18 -2.77
C GLU A 65 -10.09 18.06 -1.45
N GLY A 66 -8.77 18.29 -1.49
CA GLY A 66 -7.89 18.15 -0.31
C GLY A 66 -7.69 16.72 0.15
N VAL A 67 -7.84 15.74 -0.75
CA VAL A 67 -7.70 14.31 -0.50
C VAL A 67 -6.33 13.83 -0.97
N SER A 68 -5.61 13.07 -0.13
CA SER A 68 -4.31 12.49 -0.48
C SER A 68 -4.47 11.24 -1.36
N VAL A 69 -3.47 11.00 -2.20
CA VAL A 69 -3.46 9.88 -3.15
C VAL A 69 -2.23 9.00 -2.94
N GLU A 70 -2.48 7.70 -2.88
CA GLU A 70 -1.48 6.65 -2.97
C GLU A 70 -1.52 6.02 -4.35
N GLY A 71 -0.37 5.78 -4.95
CA GLY A 71 -0.21 4.99 -6.17
C GLY A 71 0.55 3.71 -5.90
N GLU A 72 0.66 2.81 -6.87
CA GLU A 72 1.43 1.58 -6.74
C GLU A 72 2.38 1.35 -7.92
N LEU A 73 3.60 0.91 -7.61
CA LEU A 73 4.59 0.43 -8.57
C LEU A 73 5.20 -0.91 -8.16
N GLY A 74 5.26 -1.80 -9.14
CA GLY A 74 5.59 -3.19 -8.92
C GLY A 74 4.31 -3.99 -8.68
N VAL A 75 4.40 -5.30 -8.71
CA VAL A 75 3.26 -6.20 -8.52
C VAL A 75 3.56 -7.09 -7.33
N LEU A 76 2.62 -7.19 -6.40
CA LEU A 76 2.70 -8.12 -5.28
C LEU A 76 2.00 -9.43 -5.63
N ALA A 77 2.65 -10.56 -5.35
CA ALA A 77 2.01 -11.86 -5.45
C ALA A 77 1.01 -12.07 -4.31
N GLY A 78 0.02 -12.91 -4.53
CA GLY A 78 -1.01 -13.27 -3.56
C GLY A 78 -2.40 -12.80 -3.93
N VAL A 79 -3.30 -12.88 -2.97
CA VAL A 79 -4.71 -12.51 -3.14
C VAL A 79 -5.11 -11.56 -2.03
N GLU A 80 -5.68 -10.42 -2.41
CA GLU A 80 -6.34 -9.48 -1.50
C GLU A 80 -7.55 -8.88 -2.22
N ASP A 81 -8.74 -9.09 -1.67
CA ASP A 81 -10.02 -8.68 -2.25
C ASP A 81 -10.12 -8.98 -3.75
N HIS A 82 -9.87 -7.98 -4.59
CA HIS A 82 -9.96 -8.07 -6.05
C HIS A 82 -8.58 -8.12 -6.73
N VAL A 83 -7.50 -8.02 -5.95
CA VAL A 83 -6.13 -8.05 -6.47
C VAL A 83 -5.61 -9.47 -6.41
N PHE A 84 -5.18 -9.99 -7.55
CA PHE A 84 -4.58 -11.31 -7.66
C PHE A 84 -3.36 -11.27 -8.58
N SER A 85 -2.26 -11.85 -8.13
CA SER A 85 -1.09 -12.12 -8.97
C SER A 85 -0.33 -13.37 -8.51
N ASP A 86 0.07 -14.18 -9.46
CA ASP A 86 0.91 -15.36 -9.20
C ASP A 86 2.38 -14.99 -8.93
N ASN A 87 2.82 -13.82 -9.37
CA ASN A 87 4.22 -13.40 -9.33
C ASN A 87 4.38 -11.97 -8.83
N SER A 88 5.48 -11.71 -8.11
CA SER A 88 5.88 -10.38 -7.73
C SER A 88 6.83 -9.76 -8.76
N THR A 89 6.62 -8.48 -9.06
CA THR A 89 7.58 -7.66 -9.81
C THR A 89 8.10 -6.56 -8.90
N TYR A 90 9.38 -6.61 -8.54
CA TYR A 90 9.97 -5.63 -7.62
C TYR A 90 9.99 -4.23 -8.21
N THR A 91 9.74 -3.26 -7.36
CA THR A 91 9.76 -1.85 -7.73
C THR A 91 11.17 -1.40 -8.11
N ASN A 92 11.28 -0.72 -9.25
CA ASN A 92 12.52 -0.10 -9.69
C ASN A 92 12.66 1.30 -9.06
N PRO A 93 13.74 1.57 -8.28
CA PRO A 93 13.90 2.85 -7.60
C PRO A 93 13.88 4.08 -8.52
N MET A 94 14.52 3.99 -9.69
CA MET A 94 14.54 5.11 -10.64
C MET A 94 13.17 5.40 -11.25
N LYS A 95 12.38 4.33 -11.48
CA LYS A 95 10.99 4.47 -11.94
C LYS A 95 10.07 5.06 -10.87
N SER A 96 10.36 4.81 -9.59
CA SER A 96 9.63 5.43 -8.49
C SER A 96 9.78 6.96 -8.51
N ILE A 97 10.99 7.45 -8.73
CA ILE A 97 11.26 8.89 -8.83
C ILE A 97 10.56 9.52 -10.03
N GLU A 98 10.63 8.84 -11.18
CA GLU A 98 9.92 9.27 -12.38
C GLU A 98 8.40 9.32 -12.13
N PHE A 99 7.86 8.33 -11.43
CA PHE A 99 6.44 8.22 -11.09
C PHE A 99 5.99 9.39 -10.19
N PHE A 100 6.68 9.63 -9.07
CA PHE A 100 6.38 10.78 -8.21
C PHE A 100 6.36 12.10 -8.98
N LYS A 101 7.39 12.33 -9.81
CA LYS A 101 7.52 13.57 -10.60
C LYS A 101 6.41 13.74 -11.63
N LYS A 102 5.99 12.65 -12.28
CA LYS A 102 4.96 12.71 -13.34
C LYS A 102 3.54 12.76 -12.79
N THR A 103 3.28 12.14 -11.66
CA THR A 103 1.92 12.01 -11.11
C THR A 103 1.61 13.04 -10.03
N GLY A 104 2.60 13.41 -9.22
CA GLY A 104 2.40 14.24 -8.04
C GLY A 104 1.70 13.51 -6.89
N VAL A 105 1.79 12.18 -6.86
CA VAL A 105 1.20 11.33 -5.82
C VAL A 105 1.84 11.60 -4.45
N ASP A 106 1.06 11.45 -3.36
CA ASP A 106 1.52 11.75 -2.00
C ASP A 106 2.24 10.56 -1.35
N ALA A 107 1.86 9.34 -1.74
CA ALA A 107 2.48 8.11 -1.25
C ALA A 107 2.59 7.07 -2.37
N LEU A 108 3.54 6.17 -2.25
CA LEU A 108 3.80 5.12 -3.22
C LEU A 108 3.92 3.75 -2.55
N ALA A 109 2.99 2.86 -2.86
CA ALA A 109 3.10 1.45 -2.53
C ALA A 109 4.18 0.81 -3.40
N ILE A 110 5.09 0.07 -2.73
CA ILE A 110 6.26 -0.54 -3.37
C ILE A 110 6.31 -2.04 -3.14
N SER A 111 6.70 -2.78 -4.17
CA SER A 111 6.96 -4.21 -4.11
C SER A 111 8.43 -4.47 -3.81
N TYR A 112 8.72 -5.04 -2.65
CA TYR A 112 10.08 -5.33 -2.20
C TYR A 112 10.22 -6.66 -1.45
N GLY A 113 9.27 -7.58 -1.68
CA GLY A 113 9.28 -8.95 -1.15
C GLY A 113 8.15 -9.27 -0.19
N THR A 114 7.22 -8.36 0.04
CA THR A 114 5.95 -8.63 0.70
C THR A 114 4.97 -9.33 -0.25
N MET A 115 3.93 -9.93 0.30
CA MET A 115 2.90 -10.66 -0.46
C MET A 115 1.54 -10.47 0.20
N HIS A 116 0.49 -10.40 -0.59
CA HIS A 116 -0.88 -10.39 -0.08
C HIS A 116 -1.29 -11.75 0.53
N GLY A 117 -2.26 -11.73 1.44
CA GLY A 117 -2.80 -12.91 2.09
C GLY A 117 -2.00 -13.41 3.30
N ALA A 118 -2.52 -14.44 3.96
CA ALA A 118 -1.98 -14.99 5.21
C ALA A 118 -0.97 -16.14 5.01
N SER A 119 -0.70 -16.56 3.79
CA SER A 119 0.17 -17.71 3.47
C SER A 119 1.49 -17.27 2.84
N LYS A 120 2.20 -16.37 3.51
CA LYS A 120 3.44 -15.76 3.00
C LYS A 120 4.70 -16.64 3.07
N GLY A 121 4.62 -17.81 3.69
CA GLY A 121 5.78 -18.67 3.98
C GLY A 121 6.52 -18.27 5.26
N LYS A 122 7.22 -19.24 5.87
CA LYS A 122 7.83 -19.08 7.21
C LYS A 122 9.01 -18.12 7.28
N ASN A 123 9.69 -17.86 6.15
CA ASN A 123 10.98 -17.16 6.14
C ASN A 123 11.03 -16.12 5.03
N VAL A 124 10.01 -15.28 4.94
CA VAL A 124 10.01 -14.15 3.99
C VAL A 124 11.12 -13.18 4.39
N LYS A 125 12.01 -12.89 3.46
CA LYS A 125 13.04 -11.86 3.60
C LYS A 125 12.73 -10.70 2.69
N LEU A 126 12.60 -9.54 3.28
CA LEU A 126 12.35 -8.30 2.55
C LEU A 126 13.63 -7.79 1.87
N ARG A 127 13.50 -7.29 0.66
CA ARG A 127 14.60 -6.64 -0.08
C ARG A 127 14.73 -5.18 0.34
N ARG A 128 15.22 -4.94 1.55
CA ARG A 128 15.33 -3.62 2.18
C ARG A 128 16.13 -2.60 1.37
N GLN A 129 17.04 -3.07 0.53
CA GLN A 129 17.79 -2.21 -0.40
C GLN A 129 16.89 -1.43 -1.37
N ILE A 130 15.66 -1.91 -1.63
CA ILE A 130 14.72 -1.22 -2.52
C ILE A 130 14.18 0.05 -1.85
N PRO A 131 13.50 0.00 -0.67
CA PRO A 131 13.05 1.23 -0.01
C PRO A 131 14.19 2.17 0.34
N ILE A 132 15.38 1.66 0.75
CA ILE A 132 16.57 2.49 0.98
C ILE A 132 16.91 3.29 -0.26
N ALA A 133 17.07 2.63 -1.41
CA ALA A 133 17.46 3.29 -2.66
C ALA A 133 16.40 4.31 -3.12
N ILE A 134 15.11 3.98 -2.96
CA ILE A 134 14.02 4.92 -3.30
C ILE A 134 14.10 6.15 -2.39
N ARG A 135 14.22 5.96 -1.07
CA ARG A 135 14.29 7.07 -0.10
C ARG A 135 15.50 7.97 -0.34
N GLU A 136 16.67 7.38 -0.61
CA GLU A 136 17.87 8.15 -0.95
C GLU A 136 17.68 8.98 -2.22
N CYS A 137 17.10 8.40 -3.27
CA CYS A 137 16.78 9.12 -4.49
C CYS A 137 15.73 10.22 -4.26
N MET A 138 14.67 9.96 -3.46
CA MET A 138 13.68 10.98 -3.09
C MET A 138 14.34 12.16 -2.39
N ASN A 139 15.21 11.88 -1.40
CA ASN A 139 15.92 12.93 -0.66
C ASN A 139 16.83 13.75 -1.58
N HIS A 140 17.53 13.11 -2.52
CA HIS A 140 18.38 13.80 -3.49
C HIS A 140 17.59 14.73 -4.41
N GLU A 141 16.42 14.31 -4.82
CA GLU A 141 15.54 15.05 -5.74
C GLU A 141 14.59 16.02 -5.03
N GLY A 142 14.62 16.08 -3.70
CA GLY A 142 13.73 16.93 -2.90
C GLY A 142 12.26 16.53 -3.01
N ILE A 143 11.99 15.24 -3.19
CA ILE A 143 10.63 14.69 -3.27
C ILE A 143 10.16 14.37 -1.85
N GLU A 144 9.11 15.06 -1.41
CA GLU A 144 8.36 14.71 -0.21
C GLU A 144 7.28 13.69 -0.55
N GLY A 145 7.15 12.64 0.26
CA GLY A 145 6.15 11.59 0.05
C GLY A 145 6.38 10.38 0.94
N GLY A 146 5.35 9.57 1.08
CA GLY A 146 5.37 8.31 1.83
C GLY A 146 5.78 7.12 0.96
N LEU A 147 6.42 6.12 1.59
CA LEU A 147 6.50 4.78 1.02
C LEU A 147 5.54 3.87 1.80
N VAL A 148 4.78 3.06 1.09
CA VAL A 148 3.78 2.17 1.67
C VAL A 148 4.13 0.72 1.38
N SER A 149 3.86 -0.15 2.35
CA SER A 149 4.16 -1.58 2.27
C SER A 149 2.89 -2.39 2.38
N HIS A 150 2.31 -2.75 1.25
CA HIS A 150 1.21 -3.70 1.17
C HIS A 150 1.68 -5.13 1.45
N GLY A 151 0.76 -6.02 1.76
CA GLY A 151 1.08 -7.42 2.04
C GLY A 151 2.00 -7.63 3.25
N SER A 152 2.03 -6.71 4.21
CA SER A 152 2.95 -6.68 5.35
C SER A 152 2.36 -7.19 6.66
N SER A 153 1.14 -7.73 6.67
CA SER A 153 0.50 -8.23 7.88
C SER A 153 1.37 -9.24 8.60
N THR A 154 1.42 -9.13 9.93
CA THR A 154 1.94 -10.17 10.81
C THR A 154 0.82 -11.16 11.16
N VAL A 155 1.17 -12.43 11.31
CA VAL A 155 0.25 -13.45 11.82
C VAL A 155 0.94 -14.07 13.04
N PRO A 156 0.67 -13.58 14.26
CA PRO A 156 1.33 -14.10 15.46
C PRO A 156 0.94 -15.54 15.73
N ASP A 157 1.94 -16.41 15.98
CA ASP A 157 1.73 -17.85 16.18
C ASP A 157 0.73 -18.12 17.33
N TYR A 158 0.79 -17.35 18.43
CA TYR A 158 -0.11 -17.51 19.56
C TYR A 158 -1.59 -17.28 19.19
N ILE A 159 -1.90 -16.36 18.26
CA ILE A 159 -3.27 -16.13 17.76
C ILE A 159 -3.73 -17.35 16.93
N VAL A 160 -2.84 -17.88 16.09
CA VAL A 160 -3.15 -19.09 15.30
C VAL A 160 -3.42 -20.28 16.21
N GLU A 161 -2.62 -20.45 17.26
CA GLU A 161 -2.79 -21.51 18.27
C GLU A 161 -4.12 -21.35 19.03
N GLU A 162 -4.46 -20.14 19.45
CA GLU A 162 -5.71 -19.83 20.15
C GLU A 162 -6.94 -20.11 19.26
N ILE A 163 -6.93 -19.65 18.01
CA ILE A 163 -8.01 -19.94 17.06
C ILE A 163 -8.17 -21.44 16.85
N ASN A 164 -7.07 -22.19 16.70
CA ASN A 164 -7.11 -23.63 16.49
C ASN A 164 -7.58 -24.36 17.74
N ALA A 165 -7.21 -23.89 18.93
CA ALA A 165 -7.70 -24.45 20.20
C ALA A 165 -9.22 -24.27 20.38
N MET A 166 -9.79 -23.21 19.80
CA MET A 166 -11.24 -22.96 19.79
C MET A 166 -11.98 -23.69 18.66
N GLY A 167 -11.35 -24.59 17.94
CA GLY A 167 -11.95 -25.39 16.85
C GLY A 167 -11.72 -24.82 15.45
N GLY A 168 -10.88 -23.80 15.30
CA GLY A 168 -10.42 -23.33 14.00
C GLY A 168 -9.43 -24.31 13.35
N HIS A 169 -9.18 -24.13 12.06
CA HIS A 169 -8.27 -24.98 11.28
C HIS A 169 -7.31 -24.14 10.43
N LEU A 170 -6.70 -23.11 11.03
CA LEU A 170 -5.70 -22.30 10.35
C LEU A 170 -4.41 -23.10 10.18
N LYS A 171 -4.07 -23.43 8.92
CA LYS A 171 -2.82 -24.10 8.56
C LYS A 171 -2.01 -23.17 7.67
N ASN A 172 -0.69 -23.13 7.89
CA ASN A 172 0.23 -22.34 7.07
C ASN A 172 -0.09 -20.83 7.03
N ALA A 173 -0.67 -20.31 8.12
CA ALA A 173 -0.90 -18.88 8.30
C ALA A 173 0.37 -18.21 8.82
N TYR A 174 1.12 -17.58 7.94
CA TYR A 174 2.38 -16.89 8.25
C TYR A 174 2.33 -15.47 7.71
N GLY A 175 2.73 -14.51 8.53
CA GLY A 175 2.93 -13.13 8.14
C GLY A 175 4.40 -12.73 8.06
N ILE A 176 4.65 -11.46 7.84
CA ILE A 176 6.00 -10.90 7.94
C ILE A 176 6.37 -10.79 9.42
N SER A 177 7.60 -11.16 9.78
CA SER A 177 8.05 -11.03 11.16
C SER A 177 8.14 -9.56 11.59
N ILE A 178 7.86 -9.29 12.88
CA ILE A 178 7.96 -7.93 13.43
C ILE A 178 9.39 -7.38 13.28
N VAL A 179 10.40 -8.24 13.33
CA VAL A 179 11.81 -7.82 13.15
C VAL A 179 12.03 -7.30 11.73
N GLU A 180 11.62 -8.05 10.71
CA GLU A 180 11.72 -7.64 9.31
C GLU A 180 10.96 -6.34 9.04
N LEU A 181 9.75 -6.19 9.63
CA LEU A 181 8.96 -4.95 9.47
C LEU A 181 9.64 -3.75 10.13
N LYS A 182 10.12 -3.89 11.37
CA LYS A 182 10.85 -2.80 12.05
C LYS A 182 12.08 -2.37 11.27
N GLU A 183 12.82 -3.33 10.74
CA GLU A 183 13.98 -3.06 9.92
C GLU A 183 13.59 -2.38 8.59
N ALA A 184 12.51 -2.81 7.94
CA ALA A 184 12.01 -2.15 6.73
C ALA A 184 11.56 -0.71 7.00
N ILE A 185 10.78 -0.47 8.05
CA ILE A 185 10.33 0.87 8.45
C ILE A 185 11.52 1.80 8.77
N SER A 186 12.60 1.27 9.36
CA SER A 186 13.80 2.07 9.65
C SER A 186 14.60 2.48 8.40
N CYS A 187 14.28 1.91 7.25
CA CYS A 187 14.97 2.14 5.98
C CYS A 187 14.31 3.21 5.11
N GLY A 188 13.09 3.59 5.36
CA GLY A 188 12.38 4.55 4.52
C GLY A 188 10.92 4.68 4.76
#